data_df4eac271dec96d81370d23528b77ae5
#
_entry.id   df4eac271dec96d81370d23528b77ae5
#
_cell.length_a   1.000
_cell.length_b   1.000
_cell.length_c   1.000
_cell.angle_alpha   90.00
_cell.angle_beta   90.00
_cell.angle_gamma   90.00
#
_symmetry.space_group_name_H-M   'P 1'
#
loop_
_entity.id
_entity.type
_entity.pdbx_description
1 polymer ?
#
loop_
_entity_poly.entity_id
_entity_poly.type
_entity_poly.pdbx_seq_one_letter_code
_entity_poly.pdbx_strand_id
1 'polypeptide(L)'
;PNTMSPEDVRLEKIKLLESIEAIPLDKIKNFAFRGQYAAGKLKGKAVEGYLEEVEKSDSVVETYAAIKLFINNSRWNKVPIYLRTAKRLYENSTSISVKFKNHENWLTINIQPNESTSFEITTLQPGLDMNEFRQTVLNGNNRIEGDETIDAYETLMLDLLSGDQSKFLHIDEVKAAWKLVDPIIDYWSKDKSKPTQYKPGEFDPEESKVIFEDESQFWKK
;
A
#
# COMPACT_ATOMS: atom_id res chain seq x y z
N PRO A 1 6.79 6.32 -19.80
CA PRO A 1 7.88 7.11 -20.35
C PRO A 1 8.17 6.74 -21.81
N ASN A 2 8.70 7.67 -22.60
CA ASN A 2 9.07 7.41 -23.99
C ASN A 2 10.33 6.54 -24.07
N THR A 3 11.21 6.68 -23.11
CA THR A 3 12.41 5.85 -22.93
C THR A 3 12.50 5.38 -21.47
N MET A 4 13.40 4.44 -21.20
CA MET A 4 13.70 4.00 -19.81
C MET A 4 14.86 4.80 -19.20
N SER A 5 15.18 5.99 -19.76
CA SER A 5 16.16 6.87 -19.12
C SER A 5 15.67 7.32 -17.74
N PRO A 6 16.59 7.54 -16.78
CA PRO A 6 16.22 8.01 -15.45
C PRO A 6 15.37 9.29 -15.48
N GLU A 7 15.65 10.17 -16.44
CA GLU A 7 14.95 11.45 -16.61
C GLU A 7 13.51 11.28 -17.09
N ASP A 8 13.28 10.47 -18.14
CA ASP A 8 11.93 10.18 -18.64
C ASP A 8 11.08 9.48 -17.59
N VAL A 9 11.63 8.50 -16.88
CA VAL A 9 10.94 7.82 -15.78
C VAL A 9 10.56 8.80 -14.67
N ARG A 10 11.48 9.68 -14.27
CA ARG A 10 11.26 10.73 -13.27
C ARG A 10 10.12 11.66 -13.68
N LEU A 11 10.17 12.19 -14.91
CA LEU A 11 9.11 13.07 -15.41
C LEU A 11 7.73 12.42 -15.39
N GLU A 12 7.62 11.15 -15.76
CA GLU A 12 6.35 10.43 -15.72
C GLU A 12 5.86 10.17 -14.29
N LYS A 13 6.77 9.91 -13.33
CA LYS A 13 6.41 9.82 -11.92
C LYS A 13 5.85 11.14 -11.37
N ILE A 14 6.52 12.26 -11.68
CA ILE A 14 6.08 13.59 -11.26
C ILE A 14 4.70 13.90 -11.86
N LYS A 15 4.51 13.70 -13.17
CA LYS A 15 3.21 13.89 -13.83
C LYS A 15 2.10 13.06 -13.17
N LEU A 16 2.40 11.81 -12.80
CA LEU A 16 1.45 10.96 -12.11
C LEU A 16 1.08 11.55 -10.74
N LEU A 17 2.08 11.90 -9.93
CA LEU A 17 1.86 12.49 -8.61
C LEU A 17 1.07 13.80 -8.68
N GLU A 18 1.36 14.67 -9.64
CA GLU A 18 0.64 15.92 -9.86
C GLU A 18 -0.80 15.72 -10.39
N SER A 19 -1.08 14.58 -11.00
CA SER A 19 -2.43 14.22 -11.46
C SER A 19 -3.31 13.59 -10.38
N ILE A 20 -2.78 13.34 -9.18
CA ILE A 20 -3.58 12.85 -8.05
C ILE A 20 -4.49 13.99 -7.57
N GLU A 21 -5.78 13.67 -7.42
CA GLU A 21 -6.77 14.63 -6.95
C GLU A 21 -6.53 15.01 -5.49
N ALA A 22 -6.69 16.29 -5.18
CA ALA A 22 -6.60 16.75 -3.80
C ALA A 22 -7.73 16.14 -2.95
N ILE A 23 -7.40 15.67 -1.77
CA ILE A 23 -8.38 15.09 -0.85
C ILE A 23 -9.23 16.22 -0.24
N PRO A 24 -10.57 16.18 -0.37
CA PRO A 24 -11.44 17.17 0.24
C PRO A 24 -11.36 17.10 1.78
N LEU A 25 -10.89 18.18 2.40
CA LEU A 25 -10.67 18.20 3.86
C LEU A 25 -11.97 18.09 4.67
N ASP A 26 -13.10 18.53 4.14
CA ASP A 26 -14.42 18.37 4.73
C ASP A 26 -14.93 16.91 4.70
N LYS A 27 -14.37 16.08 3.83
CA LYS A 27 -14.70 14.67 3.66
C LYS A 27 -13.54 13.73 4.02
N ILE A 28 -12.53 14.26 4.70
CA ILE A 28 -11.28 13.51 4.94
C ILE A 28 -11.51 12.15 5.61
N LYS A 29 -12.52 12.02 6.49
CA LYS A 29 -12.87 10.77 7.17
C LYS A 29 -13.31 9.65 6.21
N ASN A 30 -13.72 9.98 5.00
CA ASN A 30 -14.07 9.02 3.96
C ASN A 30 -12.88 8.69 3.03
N PHE A 31 -11.78 9.41 3.18
CA PHE A 31 -10.58 9.28 2.35
C PHE A 31 -9.36 8.81 3.13
N ALA A 32 -9.34 9.03 4.43
CA ALA A 32 -8.19 8.70 5.27
C ALA A 32 -8.64 8.15 6.61
N PHE A 33 -8.01 7.06 7.02
CA PHE A 33 -8.20 6.39 8.30
C PHE A 33 -6.88 6.30 9.02
N ARG A 34 -6.88 6.51 10.35
CA ARG A 34 -5.73 6.31 11.21
C ARG A 34 -6.03 5.37 12.36
N GLY A 35 -5.05 4.56 12.71
CA GLY A 35 -5.11 3.65 13.84
C GLY A 35 -3.83 3.64 14.65
N GLN A 36 -3.89 3.04 15.85
CA GLN A 36 -2.74 2.90 16.75
C GLN A 36 -2.77 1.51 17.38
N TYR A 37 -1.64 0.78 17.38
CA TYR A 37 -1.64 -0.56 17.96
C TYR A 37 -1.75 -0.53 19.49
N ALA A 38 -2.62 -1.39 20.01
CA ALA A 38 -2.76 -1.68 21.42
C ALA A 38 -1.73 -2.74 21.88
N ALA A 39 -1.64 -2.96 23.18
CA ALA A 39 -0.93 -4.12 23.72
C ALA A 39 -1.58 -5.42 23.27
N GLY A 40 -0.78 -6.47 23.05
CA GLY A 40 -1.32 -7.74 22.57
C GLY A 40 -0.26 -8.81 22.37
N LYS A 41 -0.49 -9.68 21.37
CA LYS A 41 0.46 -10.73 20.99
C LYS A 41 0.77 -10.67 19.51
N LEU A 42 2.05 -10.75 19.15
CA LEU A 42 2.52 -10.88 17.79
C LEU A 42 3.34 -12.17 17.66
N LYS A 43 2.91 -13.09 16.78
CA LYS A 43 3.54 -14.40 16.60
C LYS A 43 3.76 -15.14 17.93
N GLY A 44 2.77 -15.09 18.83
CA GLY A 44 2.80 -15.74 20.14
C GLY A 44 3.56 -15.01 21.25
N LYS A 45 4.30 -13.94 20.95
CA LYS A 45 5.04 -13.14 21.93
C LYS A 45 4.21 -11.93 22.35
N ALA A 46 4.20 -11.62 23.65
CA ALA A 46 3.58 -10.41 24.16
C ALA A 46 4.31 -9.17 23.63
N VAL A 47 3.56 -8.16 23.23
CA VAL A 47 4.06 -6.86 22.79
C VAL A 47 3.29 -5.75 23.47
N GLU A 48 4.00 -4.69 23.85
CA GLU A 48 3.41 -3.49 24.43
C GLU A 48 2.61 -2.73 23.36
N GLY A 49 1.64 -1.92 23.81
CA GLY A 49 0.95 -0.97 22.96
C GLY A 49 1.84 0.24 22.66
N TYR A 50 1.46 1.00 21.63
CA TYR A 50 2.25 2.16 21.20
C TYR A 50 2.44 3.18 22.34
N LEU A 51 1.39 3.46 23.11
CA LEU A 51 1.46 4.45 24.19
C LEU A 51 2.44 4.06 25.30
N GLU A 52 2.53 2.77 25.60
CA GLU A 52 3.45 2.20 26.59
C GLU A 52 4.88 2.24 26.02
N GLU A 53 5.08 1.83 24.77
CA GLU A 53 6.39 1.78 24.11
C GLU A 53 7.05 3.17 23.99
N VAL A 54 6.24 4.23 23.76
CA VAL A 54 6.75 5.61 23.67
C VAL A 54 6.69 6.38 24.99
N GLU A 55 6.18 5.76 26.06
CA GLU A 55 6.00 6.38 27.38
C GLU A 55 5.16 7.69 27.35
N LYS A 56 4.15 7.74 26.45
CA LYS A 56 3.29 8.91 26.26
C LYS A 56 1.82 8.49 26.18
N SER A 57 1.13 8.56 27.31
CA SER A 57 -0.27 8.12 27.45
C SER A 57 -1.29 8.95 26.65
N ASP A 58 -0.92 10.15 26.21
CA ASP A 58 -1.76 11.10 25.48
C ASP A 58 -1.40 11.23 24.00
N SER A 59 -0.46 10.43 23.51
CA SER A 59 -0.06 10.45 22.10
C SER A 59 -1.21 10.06 21.18
N VAL A 60 -1.47 10.89 20.17
CA VAL A 60 -2.43 10.66 19.10
C VAL A 60 -1.77 10.34 17.76
N VAL A 61 -0.48 10.03 17.79
CA VAL A 61 0.29 9.66 16.58
C VAL A 61 -0.19 8.32 16.07
N GLU A 62 -0.46 8.26 14.79
CA GLU A 62 -0.89 7.04 14.11
C GLU A 62 0.27 6.05 13.90
N THR A 63 -0.03 4.76 14.00
CA THR A 63 0.85 3.65 13.64
C THR A 63 0.26 2.78 12.53
N TYR A 64 -0.95 3.13 12.11
CA TYR A 64 -1.66 2.64 10.92
C TYR A 64 -2.24 3.83 10.20
N ALA A 65 -1.99 3.92 8.91
CA ALA A 65 -2.62 4.89 8.04
C ALA A 65 -3.14 4.18 6.79
N ALA A 66 -4.36 4.49 6.40
CA ALA A 66 -4.93 4.08 5.12
C ALA A 66 -5.53 5.30 4.43
N ILE A 67 -5.31 5.43 3.13
CA ILE A 67 -5.83 6.54 2.33
C ILE A 67 -6.42 6.04 1.02
N LYS A 68 -7.45 6.71 0.56
CA LYS A 68 -8.05 6.55 -0.76
C LYS A 68 -7.67 7.70 -1.65
N LEU A 69 -7.25 7.42 -2.86
CA LEU A 69 -6.82 8.38 -3.86
C LEU A 69 -7.53 8.16 -5.19
N PHE A 70 -7.64 9.23 -5.96
CA PHE A 70 -8.05 9.20 -7.36
C PHE A 70 -7.01 9.90 -8.23
N ILE A 71 -6.78 9.39 -9.42
CA ILE A 71 -5.84 9.95 -10.39
C ILE A 71 -6.63 10.50 -11.58
N ASN A 72 -6.50 11.79 -11.81
CA ASN A 72 -7.17 12.48 -12.92
C ASN A 72 -6.36 12.36 -14.21
N ASN A 73 -6.39 11.16 -14.81
CA ASN A 73 -5.83 10.92 -16.14
C ASN A 73 -6.72 9.92 -16.91
N SER A 74 -6.49 9.78 -18.20
CA SER A 74 -7.33 8.93 -19.07
C SER A 74 -7.31 7.44 -18.68
N ARG A 75 -6.24 6.95 -18.06
CA ARG A 75 -6.08 5.54 -17.68
C ARG A 75 -6.77 5.19 -16.37
N TRP A 76 -6.67 6.06 -15.37
CA TRP A 76 -7.06 5.78 -13.98
C TRP A 76 -8.26 6.60 -13.52
N ASN A 77 -8.89 7.37 -14.40
CA ASN A 77 -10.05 8.19 -14.05
C ASN A 77 -11.15 7.33 -13.39
N LYS A 78 -11.62 7.77 -12.22
CA LYS A 78 -12.64 7.10 -11.39
C LYS A 78 -12.23 5.72 -10.87
N VAL A 79 -10.96 5.34 -10.93
CA VAL A 79 -10.46 4.13 -10.28
C VAL A 79 -9.98 4.50 -8.89
N PRO A 80 -10.58 3.97 -7.81
CA PRO A 80 -10.09 4.21 -6.47
C PRO A 80 -8.77 3.46 -6.26
N ILE A 81 -7.80 4.15 -5.66
CA ILE A 81 -6.52 3.59 -5.29
C ILE A 81 -6.41 3.67 -3.78
N TYR A 82 -6.23 2.53 -3.16
CA TYR A 82 -6.12 2.40 -1.72
C TYR A 82 -4.67 2.14 -1.33
N LEU A 83 -4.13 2.97 -0.45
CA LEU A 83 -2.81 2.80 0.12
C LEU A 83 -2.94 2.55 1.61
N ARG A 84 -2.18 1.61 2.15
CA ARG A 84 -2.05 1.46 3.61
C ARG A 84 -0.59 1.22 3.99
N THR A 85 -0.26 1.67 5.18
CA THR A 85 0.99 1.33 5.86
C THR A 85 0.73 1.21 7.34
N ALA A 86 1.38 0.25 8.01
CA ALA A 86 1.18 0.08 9.43
C ALA A 86 2.35 -0.62 10.12
N LYS A 87 2.37 -0.52 11.43
CA LYS A 87 3.29 -1.24 12.31
C LYS A 87 2.57 -2.42 12.96
N ARG A 88 3.32 -3.44 13.36
CA ARG A 88 2.80 -4.57 14.15
C ARG A 88 1.65 -5.37 13.49
N LEU A 89 1.51 -5.33 12.17
CA LEU A 89 0.57 -6.20 11.46
C LEU A 89 1.05 -7.66 11.48
N TYR A 90 0.21 -8.57 10.97
CA TYR A 90 0.47 -10.01 10.91
C TYR A 90 1.83 -10.34 10.28
N GLU A 91 2.19 -9.64 9.22
CA GLU A 91 3.46 -9.81 8.52
C GLU A 91 4.04 -8.47 8.06
N ASN A 92 5.35 -8.48 7.81
CA ASN A 92 6.03 -7.35 7.19
C ASN A 92 6.12 -7.62 5.69
N SER A 93 5.19 -7.07 4.94
CA SER A 93 5.08 -7.28 3.50
C SER A 93 4.80 -5.98 2.75
N THR A 94 5.23 -5.93 1.51
CA THR A 94 4.89 -4.85 0.57
C THR A 94 4.39 -5.48 -0.71
N SER A 95 3.17 -5.13 -1.10
CA SER A 95 2.53 -5.65 -2.31
C SER A 95 1.68 -4.60 -3.01
N ILE A 96 1.45 -4.82 -4.30
CA ILE A 96 0.50 -4.07 -5.12
C ILE A 96 -0.51 -5.07 -5.67
N SER A 97 -1.79 -4.86 -5.37
CA SER A 97 -2.88 -5.72 -5.86
C SER A 97 -3.83 -4.92 -6.74
N VAL A 98 -4.09 -5.43 -7.92
CA VAL A 98 -5.01 -4.83 -8.91
C VAL A 98 -6.20 -5.76 -9.11
N LYS A 99 -7.41 -5.31 -8.75
CA LYS A 99 -8.65 -6.00 -9.05
C LYS A 99 -9.14 -5.61 -10.44
N PHE A 100 -9.39 -6.58 -11.29
CA PHE A 100 -9.95 -6.33 -12.60
C PHE A 100 -11.47 -6.09 -12.51
N LYS A 101 -11.99 -5.23 -13.39
CA LYS A 101 -13.42 -4.95 -13.45
C LYS A 101 -14.20 -6.20 -13.91
N ASN A 102 -15.42 -6.30 -13.43
CA ASN A 102 -16.43 -7.30 -13.82
C ASN A 102 -16.18 -8.75 -13.41
N HIS A 103 -15.05 -9.06 -12.78
CA HIS A 103 -14.72 -10.41 -12.32
C HIS A 103 -13.89 -10.36 -11.04
N GLU A 104 -13.86 -11.46 -10.29
CA GLU A 104 -12.96 -11.62 -9.12
C GLU A 104 -11.54 -12.03 -9.57
N ASN A 105 -11.02 -11.34 -10.57
CA ASN A 105 -9.66 -11.55 -11.08
C ASN A 105 -8.71 -10.54 -10.46
N TRP A 106 -7.53 -11.00 -10.06
CA TRP A 106 -6.54 -10.18 -9.39
C TRP A 106 -5.16 -10.38 -9.99
N LEU A 107 -4.41 -9.30 -10.11
CA LEU A 107 -2.97 -9.31 -10.28
C LEU A 107 -2.35 -8.81 -8.97
N THR A 108 -1.49 -9.61 -8.35
CA THR A 108 -0.75 -9.20 -7.16
C THR A 108 0.75 -9.27 -7.45
N ILE A 109 1.44 -8.18 -7.18
CA ILE A 109 2.89 -8.05 -7.28
C ILE A 109 3.42 -7.92 -5.86
N ASN A 110 4.09 -8.94 -5.36
CA ASN A 110 4.77 -8.90 -4.08
C ASN A 110 6.18 -8.35 -4.28
N ILE A 111 6.52 -7.31 -3.51
CA ILE A 111 7.81 -6.62 -3.57
C ILE A 111 8.74 -7.12 -2.46
N GLN A 112 8.17 -7.31 -1.25
CA GLN A 112 8.89 -7.78 -0.05
C GLN A 112 7.97 -8.64 0.82
N PRO A 113 8.49 -9.65 1.53
CA PRO A 113 9.89 -10.11 1.58
C PRO A 113 10.29 -10.97 0.38
N ASN A 114 9.33 -11.57 -0.32
CA ASN A 114 9.55 -12.48 -1.44
C ASN A 114 8.98 -11.87 -2.72
N GLU A 115 9.84 -11.54 -3.66
CA GLU A 115 9.46 -11.02 -4.96
C GLU A 115 8.72 -12.08 -5.78
N SER A 116 7.47 -11.83 -6.04
CA SER A 116 6.64 -12.75 -6.81
C SER A 116 5.50 -12.02 -7.49
N THR A 117 4.94 -12.63 -8.52
CA THR A 117 3.75 -12.14 -9.19
C THR A 117 2.73 -13.27 -9.22
N SER A 118 1.50 -12.99 -8.78
CA SER A 118 0.39 -13.92 -8.89
C SER A 118 -0.74 -13.33 -9.74
N PHE A 119 -1.36 -14.17 -10.53
CA PHE A 119 -2.53 -13.82 -11.30
C PHE A 119 -3.65 -14.80 -10.97
N GLU A 120 -4.68 -14.31 -10.32
CA GLU A 120 -5.87 -15.07 -9.95
C GLU A 120 -6.95 -14.84 -11.00
N ILE A 121 -7.42 -15.92 -11.64
CA ILE A 121 -8.42 -15.88 -12.70
C ILE A 121 -9.60 -16.78 -12.33
N THR A 122 -10.79 -16.26 -12.56
CA THR A 122 -12.01 -17.07 -12.52
C THR A 122 -12.14 -17.83 -13.83
N THR A 123 -12.09 -19.13 -13.77
CA THR A 123 -12.20 -20.02 -14.95
C THR A 123 -13.42 -20.91 -14.84
N LEU A 124 -13.98 -21.29 -15.98
CA LEU A 124 -15.04 -22.28 -16.02
C LEU A 124 -14.49 -23.64 -15.56
N GLN A 125 -15.20 -24.32 -14.68
CA GLN A 125 -14.82 -25.66 -14.26
C GLN A 125 -15.13 -26.66 -15.38
N PRO A 126 -14.18 -27.52 -15.77
CA PRO A 126 -14.48 -28.60 -16.71
C PRO A 126 -15.52 -29.56 -16.14
N GLY A 127 -16.62 -29.78 -16.86
CA GLY A 127 -17.70 -30.64 -16.41
C GLY A 127 -18.95 -30.51 -17.26
N LEU A 128 -20.02 -31.19 -16.89
CA LEU A 128 -21.31 -31.12 -17.57
C LEU A 128 -22.13 -29.88 -17.17
N ASP A 129 -21.81 -29.27 -16.03
CA ASP A 129 -22.44 -28.03 -15.59
C ASP A 129 -21.62 -26.83 -16.04
N MET A 130 -22.13 -26.11 -17.03
CA MET A 130 -21.46 -24.94 -17.63
C MET A 130 -21.55 -23.67 -16.75
N ASN A 131 -22.12 -23.74 -15.55
CA ASN A 131 -22.27 -22.60 -14.63
C ASN A 131 -21.32 -22.66 -13.43
N GLU A 132 -20.50 -23.69 -13.32
CA GLU A 132 -19.53 -23.78 -12.23
C GLU A 132 -18.20 -23.06 -12.60
N PHE A 133 -17.81 -22.13 -11.71
CA PHE A 133 -16.56 -21.36 -11.84
C PHE A 133 -15.61 -21.73 -10.70
N ARG A 134 -14.33 -21.74 -11.02
CA ARG A 134 -13.26 -21.89 -10.02
C ARG A 134 -12.23 -20.79 -10.14
N GLN A 135 -11.60 -20.49 -9.02
CA GLN A 135 -10.42 -19.62 -8.97
C GLN A 135 -9.19 -20.44 -9.37
N THR A 136 -8.47 -19.97 -10.36
CA THR A 136 -7.18 -20.53 -10.79
C THR A 136 -6.11 -19.50 -10.48
N VAL A 137 -5.02 -19.92 -9.82
CA VAL A 137 -3.91 -19.04 -9.45
C VAL A 137 -2.68 -19.44 -10.25
N LEU A 138 -2.14 -18.48 -10.99
CA LEU A 138 -0.86 -18.59 -11.69
C LEU A 138 0.18 -17.83 -10.88
N ASN A 139 1.22 -18.50 -10.43
CA ASN A 139 2.29 -17.90 -9.65
C ASN A 139 3.58 -17.87 -10.46
N GLY A 140 4.27 -16.74 -10.46
CA GLY A 140 5.61 -16.57 -10.96
C GLY A 140 6.53 -16.06 -9.86
N ASN A 141 7.62 -16.78 -9.58
CA ASN A 141 8.66 -16.29 -8.70
C ASN A 141 9.67 -15.49 -9.56
N ASN A 142 10.01 -14.30 -9.11
CA ASN A 142 10.99 -13.46 -9.81
C ASN A 142 12.43 -13.85 -9.47
N ARG A 143 12.63 -14.69 -8.43
CA ARG A 143 13.92 -15.22 -8.03
C ARG A 143 14.03 -16.70 -8.41
N ILE A 144 15.18 -17.06 -8.95
CA ILE A 144 15.57 -18.44 -9.21
C ILE A 144 16.22 -18.98 -7.93
N GLU A 145 15.98 -20.25 -7.62
CA GLU A 145 16.59 -20.91 -6.45
C GLU A 145 18.12 -20.88 -6.60
N GLY A 146 18.80 -20.28 -5.63
CA GLY A 146 20.26 -20.06 -5.66
C GLY A 146 20.69 -18.62 -5.99
N ASP A 147 19.78 -17.71 -6.32
CA ASP A 147 20.12 -16.30 -6.49
C ASP A 147 20.57 -15.69 -5.16
N GLU A 148 21.72 -15.02 -5.15
CA GLU A 148 22.18 -14.27 -4.00
C GLU A 148 21.23 -13.09 -3.73
N THR A 149 20.82 -12.93 -2.48
CA THR A 149 20.07 -11.76 -2.04
C THR A 149 21.03 -10.59 -1.87
N ILE A 150 21.15 -9.74 -2.89
CA ILE A 150 21.86 -8.48 -2.75
C ILE A 150 21.02 -7.56 -1.87
N ASP A 151 21.62 -7.02 -0.81
CA ASP A 151 20.95 -6.03 0.04
C ASP A 151 20.60 -4.78 -0.77
N ALA A 152 19.44 -4.18 -0.46
CA ALA A 152 18.98 -2.97 -1.17
C ALA A 152 19.99 -1.82 -1.05
N TYR A 153 20.70 -1.71 0.09
CA TYR A 153 21.73 -0.70 0.29
C TYR A 153 22.97 -0.98 -0.54
N GLU A 154 23.37 -2.23 -0.72
CA GLU A 154 24.48 -2.60 -1.59
C GLU A 154 24.21 -2.15 -3.05
N THR A 155 23.00 -2.41 -3.53
CA THR A 155 22.59 -1.96 -4.87
C THR A 155 22.63 -0.44 -5.00
N LEU A 156 22.12 0.30 -4.01
CA LEU A 156 22.15 1.76 -3.99
C LEU A 156 23.58 2.31 -3.93
N MET A 157 24.48 1.65 -3.18
CA MET A 157 25.91 2.06 -3.15
C MET A 157 26.61 1.86 -4.49
N LEU A 158 26.32 0.76 -5.19
CA LEU A 158 26.83 0.52 -6.54
C LEU A 158 26.29 1.54 -7.53
N ASP A 159 24.99 1.86 -7.48
CA ASP A 159 24.37 2.89 -8.33
C ASP A 159 25.01 4.27 -8.07
N LEU A 160 25.27 4.61 -6.80
CA LEU A 160 25.97 5.85 -6.44
C LEU A 160 27.38 5.92 -7.03
N LEU A 161 28.16 4.84 -6.93
CA LEU A 161 29.51 4.77 -7.46
C LEU A 161 29.56 4.83 -8.99
N SER A 162 28.56 4.26 -9.66
CA SER A 162 28.44 4.30 -11.13
C SER A 162 27.79 5.59 -11.66
N GLY A 163 27.26 6.43 -10.77
CA GLY A 163 26.53 7.65 -11.16
C GLY A 163 25.12 7.37 -11.69
N ASP A 164 24.57 6.17 -11.50
CA ASP A 164 23.22 5.83 -11.91
C ASP A 164 22.20 6.41 -10.91
N GLN A 165 21.37 7.34 -11.38
CA GLN A 165 20.35 8.02 -10.59
C GLN A 165 18.96 7.37 -10.69
N SER A 166 18.79 6.27 -11.40
CA SER A 166 17.49 5.68 -11.74
C SER A 166 16.67 5.26 -10.51
N LYS A 167 17.32 4.80 -9.44
CA LYS A 167 16.69 4.36 -8.20
C LYS A 167 16.60 5.44 -7.11
N PHE A 168 17.21 6.61 -7.33
CA PHE A 168 17.15 7.71 -6.36
C PHE A 168 15.93 8.59 -6.59
N LEU A 169 15.27 8.98 -5.50
CA LEU A 169 14.15 9.91 -5.56
C LEU A 169 14.64 11.32 -5.90
N HIS A 170 13.96 11.96 -6.83
CA HIS A 170 14.19 13.37 -7.12
C HIS A 170 13.44 14.25 -6.13
N ILE A 171 13.98 15.45 -5.83
CA ILE A 171 13.35 16.37 -4.87
C ILE A 171 11.93 16.76 -5.27
N ASP A 172 11.61 16.84 -6.57
CA ASP A 172 10.27 17.19 -7.03
C ASP A 172 9.28 16.05 -6.86
N GLU A 173 9.72 14.77 -6.98
CA GLU A 173 8.90 13.61 -6.60
C GLU A 173 8.55 13.66 -5.11
N VAL A 174 9.55 13.95 -4.27
CA VAL A 174 9.36 14.06 -2.82
C VAL A 174 8.41 15.19 -2.48
N LYS A 175 8.57 16.37 -3.06
CA LYS A 175 7.68 17.53 -2.85
C LYS A 175 6.25 17.23 -3.29
N ALA A 176 6.07 16.59 -4.45
CA ALA A 176 4.75 16.22 -4.95
C ALA A 176 4.05 15.20 -4.03
N ALA A 177 4.79 14.22 -3.52
CA ALA A 177 4.27 13.24 -2.56
C ALA A 177 3.86 13.90 -1.22
N TRP A 178 4.71 14.77 -0.67
CA TRP A 178 4.39 15.48 0.57
C TRP A 178 3.19 16.41 0.42
N LYS A 179 3.08 17.13 -0.69
CA LYS A 179 1.92 17.97 -1.00
C LYS A 179 0.58 17.21 -0.91
N LEU A 180 0.60 15.92 -1.20
CA LEU A 180 -0.57 15.05 -1.10
C LEU A 180 -0.86 14.65 0.36
N VAL A 181 0.17 14.35 1.15
CA VAL A 181 0.03 13.76 2.48
C VAL A 181 -0.06 14.82 3.60
N ASP A 182 0.66 15.94 3.46
CA ASP A 182 0.68 17.01 4.47
C ASP A 182 -0.72 17.49 4.89
N PRO A 183 -1.71 17.70 3.99
CA PRO A 183 -3.05 18.11 4.40
C PRO A 183 -3.75 17.09 5.32
N ILE A 184 -3.47 15.80 5.15
CA ILE A 184 -4.01 14.74 6.00
C ILE A 184 -3.36 14.81 7.39
N ILE A 185 -2.05 14.92 7.42
CA ILE A 185 -1.27 15.03 8.67
C ILE A 185 -1.68 16.28 9.44
N ASP A 186 -1.81 17.42 8.77
CA ASP A 186 -2.28 18.67 9.36
C ASP A 186 -3.69 18.55 9.94
N TYR A 187 -4.58 17.85 9.25
CA TYR A 187 -5.91 17.56 9.76
C TYR A 187 -5.84 16.71 11.02
N TRP A 188 -5.10 15.60 10.99
CA TRP A 188 -4.95 14.70 12.14
C TRP A 188 -4.24 15.36 13.32
N SER A 189 -3.29 16.26 13.09
CA SER A 189 -2.61 16.99 14.17
C SER A 189 -3.54 17.90 14.97
N LYS A 190 -4.60 18.42 14.31
CA LYS A 190 -5.64 19.25 14.92
C LYS A 190 -6.74 18.44 15.58
N ASP A 191 -6.94 17.21 15.14
CA ASP A 191 -7.91 16.29 15.71
C ASP A 191 -7.34 15.60 16.94
N LYS A 192 -7.81 16.01 18.13
CA LYS A 192 -7.40 15.44 19.42
C LYS A 192 -8.10 14.13 19.77
N SER A 193 -8.96 13.60 18.92
CA SER A 193 -9.55 12.28 19.11
C SER A 193 -8.46 11.21 19.10
N LYS A 194 -8.63 10.20 19.96
CA LYS A 194 -7.71 9.06 19.97
C LYS A 194 -7.86 8.27 18.69
N PRO A 195 -6.74 7.85 18.05
CA PRO A 195 -6.79 6.92 16.92
C PRO A 195 -7.49 5.61 17.30
N THR A 196 -8.16 4.99 16.34
CA THR A 196 -8.77 3.67 16.53
C THR A 196 -7.70 2.66 16.95
N GLN A 197 -7.97 1.91 18.02
CA GLN A 197 -7.02 0.90 18.50
C GLN A 197 -7.16 -0.38 17.68
N TYR A 198 -6.04 -0.95 17.24
CA TYR A 198 -5.99 -2.25 16.59
C TYR A 198 -5.06 -3.23 17.32
N LYS A 199 -5.29 -4.52 17.17
CA LYS A 199 -4.47 -5.54 17.84
C LYS A 199 -3.25 -5.88 17.00
N PRO A 200 -2.07 -6.04 17.64
CA PRO A 200 -0.90 -6.58 16.96
C PRO A 200 -1.22 -7.95 16.34
N GLY A 201 -0.74 -8.18 15.13
CA GLY A 201 -0.96 -9.43 14.41
C GLY A 201 -2.28 -9.50 13.64
N GLU A 202 -3.11 -8.48 13.66
CA GLU A 202 -4.24 -8.38 12.73
C GLU A 202 -3.76 -8.09 11.31
N PHE A 203 -4.56 -8.45 10.32
CA PHE A 203 -4.28 -8.11 8.93
C PHE A 203 -4.60 -6.64 8.66
N ASP A 204 -5.73 -6.17 9.13
CA ASP A 204 -6.20 -4.78 9.09
C ASP A 204 -7.29 -4.56 10.17
N PRO A 205 -7.40 -3.35 10.73
CA PRO A 205 -8.55 -2.99 11.56
C PRO A 205 -9.83 -2.92 10.71
N GLU A 206 -10.93 -3.48 11.22
CA GLU A 206 -12.21 -3.49 10.51
C GLU A 206 -12.69 -2.08 10.15
N GLU A 207 -12.44 -1.12 11.02
CA GLU A 207 -12.81 0.28 10.85
C GLU A 207 -12.05 0.96 9.71
N SER A 208 -10.92 0.40 9.25
CA SER A 208 -10.20 0.93 8.10
C SER A 208 -10.99 0.85 6.79
N LYS A 209 -12.03 0.01 6.76
CA LYS A 209 -12.92 -0.15 5.60
C LYS A 209 -13.76 1.08 5.29
N VAL A 210 -13.83 2.06 6.20
CA VAL A 210 -14.56 3.32 5.99
C VAL A 210 -14.11 4.09 4.75
N ILE A 211 -12.89 3.85 4.27
CA ILE A 211 -12.37 4.51 3.07
C ILE A 211 -12.81 3.83 1.76
N PHE A 212 -13.33 2.62 1.80
CA PHE A 212 -13.77 1.91 0.59
C PHE A 212 -15.01 2.55 -0.02
N GLU A 213 -15.13 2.47 -1.34
CA GLU A 213 -16.28 3.03 -2.08
C GLU A 213 -17.54 2.18 -1.91
N ASP A 214 -17.36 0.87 -1.72
CA ASP A 214 -18.46 -0.07 -1.51
C ASP A 214 -18.01 -1.29 -0.68
N GLU A 215 -18.99 -2.07 -0.17
CA GLU A 215 -18.76 -3.22 0.70
C GLU A 215 -18.07 -4.42 0.00
N SER A 216 -18.01 -4.44 -1.32
CA SER A 216 -17.33 -5.51 -2.08
C SER A 216 -15.82 -5.32 -2.10
N GLN A 217 -15.33 -4.16 -1.67
CA GLN A 217 -13.92 -3.82 -1.66
C GLN A 217 -13.26 -4.24 -0.35
N PHE A 218 -12.04 -4.68 -0.43
CA PHE A 218 -11.27 -5.16 0.71
C PHE A 218 -9.78 -5.09 0.44
N TRP A 219 -9.01 -5.13 1.52
CA TRP A 219 -7.56 -5.31 1.42
C TRP A 219 -7.25 -6.74 0.97
N LYS A 220 -6.54 -6.87 -0.15
CA LYS A 220 -6.09 -8.20 -0.63
C LYS A 220 -5.05 -8.76 0.34
N LYS A 221 -5.26 -10.04 0.76
CA LYS A 221 -4.33 -10.83 1.58
C LYS A 221 -3.30 -11.52 0.71
#